data_1c5e11ca5be5a3791742aa18c67c9b7d
#
_entry.id   1c5e11ca5be5a3791742aa18c67c9b7d
#
_cell.length_a   1.000
_cell.length_b   1.000
_cell.length_c   1.000
_cell.angle_alpha   90.00
_cell.angle_beta   90.00
_cell.angle_gamma   90.00
#
_symmetry.space_group_name_H-M   'P 1'
#
loop_
_entity.id
_entity.type
_entity.pdbx_description
1 polymer ?
#
loop_
_entity_poly.entity_id
_entity_poly.type
_entity_poly.pdbx_seq_one_letter_code
_entity_poly.pdbx_strand_id
1 'polypeptide(L)'
;MRPTLKRKAPTQGVRRRCAIYTRKSSEEGLEQAFNSLDAQREACEAYIRSQRHEGWELLPTFYGDGGISGGTLERPALRQLLADIKAGQVDLVVVYKVDRLTRSLADFAKIVEVFDTQGASFVSVTQQFNTTDAMGRMLLNILLTFAQFERELTAERIRDKFAASKKKGLWMHGICPLGYDVVDRRLAVNDAEAEQVRTIFRRFVELGSILKVVQEARARGWCNKTWTTKAGTVRPGKLHDKSSIHGMLHCRT
;
A
#
# COMPACT_ATOMS: atom_id res chain seq x y z
N MET A 1 64.48 12.28 -23.25
CA MET A 1 63.75 12.48 -21.98
C MET A 1 62.29 12.11 -22.22
N ARG A 2 61.83 10.98 -21.61
CA ARG A 2 60.42 10.57 -21.68
C ARG A 2 59.67 11.23 -20.50
N PRO A 3 58.46 11.77 -20.70
CA PRO A 3 57.71 12.36 -19.62
C PRO A 3 57.13 11.23 -18.71
N THR A 4 57.48 11.31 -17.44
CA THR A 4 56.93 10.47 -16.38
C THR A 4 55.43 10.78 -16.19
N LEU A 5 54.57 9.84 -16.56
CA LEU A 5 53.16 9.86 -16.26
C LEU A 5 52.96 9.82 -14.73
N LYS A 6 52.60 10.94 -14.15
CA LYS A 6 52.12 10.99 -12.73
C LYS A 6 50.89 10.12 -12.64
N ARG A 7 51.00 8.96 -11.95
CA ARG A 7 49.84 8.19 -11.50
C ARG A 7 48.99 9.12 -10.65
N LYS A 8 47.75 9.41 -11.12
CA LYS A 8 46.71 10.01 -10.29
C LYS A 8 46.51 9.09 -9.12
N ALA A 9 46.59 9.63 -7.90
CA ALA A 9 46.20 8.94 -6.69
C ALA A 9 44.73 8.47 -6.83
N PRO A 10 44.38 7.26 -6.28
CA PRO A 10 43.00 6.82 -6.33
C PRO A 10 42.12 7.86 -5.63
N THR A 11 41.13 8.38 -6.31
CA THR A 11 40.09 9.22 -5.74
C THR A 11 39.48 8.43 -4.59
N GLN A 12 39.64 8.89 -3.33
CA GLN A 12 38.99 8.26 -2.19
C GLN A 12 37.50 8.23 -2.49
N GLY A 13 36.95 7.01 -2.75
CA GLY A 13 35.54 6.81 -3.01
C GLY A 13 34.74 7.32 -1.82
N VAL A 14 33.63 7.98 -2.10
CA VAL A 14 32.66 8.41 -1.07
C VAL A 14 32.31 7.17 -0.24
N ARG A 15 32.55 7.20 1.08
CA ARG A 15 32.18 6.09 1.98
C ARG A 15 30.68 5.84 1.88
N ARG A 16 30.27 4.61 1.65
CA ARG A 16 28.88 4.17 1.57
C ARG A 16 28.59 3.17 2.68
N ARG A 17 27.69 3.53 3.57
CA ARG A 17 27.25 2.69 4.70
C ARG A 17 26.28 1.63 4.20
N CYS A 18 26.74 0.36 4.21
CA CYS A 18 26.03 -0.79 3.67
C CYS A 18 25.27 -1.52 4.78
N ALA A 19 23.95 -1.65 4.65
CA ALA A 19 23.10 -2.48 5.49
C ALA A 19 22.80 -3.80 4.78
N ILE A 20 22.86 -4.93 5.49
CA ILE A 20 22.45 -6.24 4.97
C ILE A 20 21.06 -6.55 5.51
N TYR A 21 20.13 -6.88 4.61
CA TYR A 21 18.81 -7.39 4.99
C TYR A 21 18.66 -8.86 4.59
N THR A 22 18.26 -9.69 5.56
CA THR A 22 18.02 -11.12 5.36
C THR A 22 16.61 -11.52 5.79
N ARG A 23 16.03 -12.55 5.13
CA ARG A 23 14.71 -13.07 5.47
C ARG A 23 14.61 -14.57 5.21
N LYS A 24 13.93 -15.28 6.10
CA LYS A 24 13.52 -16.67 5.91
C LYS A 24 12.05 -16.82 6.25
N SER A 25 11.25 -17.46 5.38
CA SER A 25 9.86 -17.78 5.69
C SER A 25 9.77 -19.10 6.49
N SER A 26 8.70 -19.27 7.27
CA SER A 26 8.43 -20.50 8.03
C SER A 26 8.15 -21.71 7.11
N GLU A 27 7.73 -21.45 5.86
CA GLU A 27 7.39 -22.50 4.86
C GLU A 27 8.60 -23.00 4.05
N GLU A 28 9.75 -22.31 4.09
CA GLU A 28 10.96 -22.76 3.42
C GLU A 28 11.58 -23.89 4.26
N GLY A 29 11.32 -25.14 3.82
CA GLY A 29 11.73 -26.35 4.50
C GLY A 29 13.22 -26.43 4.85
N LEU A 30 13.52 -27.31 5.81
CA LEU A 30 14.83 -27.53 6.43
C LEU A 30 15.95 -28.00 5.46
N GLU A 31 15.66 -28.22 4.17
CA GLU A 31 16.52 -28.99 3.26
C GLU A 31 17.60 -28.19 2.52
N GLN A 32 17.74 -26.87 2.74
CA GLN A 32 18.82 -26.11 2.08
C GLN A 32 19.63 -25.30 3.09
N ALA A 33 20.82 -25.80 3.43
CA ALA A 33 21.80 -25.09 4.27
C ALA A 33 22.12 -23.67 3.77
N PHE A 34 22.02 -23.41 2.47
CA PHE A 34 22.21 -22.10 1.83
C PHE A 34 21.06 -21.08 2.05
N ASN A 35 19.91 -21.50 2.60
CA ASN A 35 18.79 -20.59 2.87
C ASN A 35 18.74 -20.07 4.31
N SER A 36 19.72 -20.39 5.14
CA SER A 36 19.82 -19.84 6.49
C SER A 36 20.06 -18.33 6.44
N LEU A 37 19.60 -17.61 7.47
CA LEU A 37 19.86 -16.16 7.60
C LEU A 37 21.37 -15.87 7.62
N ASP A 38 22.14 -16.76 8.25
CA ASP A 38 23.59 -16.63 8.36
C ASP A 38 24.30 -16.82 7.02
N ALA A 39 23.91 -17.81 6.21
CA ALA A 39 24.48 -18.02 4.88
C ALA A 39 24.16 -16.83 3.92
N GLN A 40 22.94 -16.30 3.99
CA GLN A 40 22.59 -15.08 3.24
C GLN A 40 23.46 -13.89 3.66
N ARG A 41 23.64 -13.71 4.96
CA ARG A 41 24.48 -12.66 5.52
C ARG A 41 25.93 -12.79 5.09
N GLU A 42 26.52 -13.99 5.23
CA GLU A 42 27.90 -14.27 4.85
C GLU A 42 28.16 -13.96 3.36
N ALA A 43 27.25 -14.36 2.47
CA ALA A 43 27.33 -14.04 1.04
C ALA A 43 27.29 -12.52 0.79
N CYS A 44 26.40 -11.78 1.47
CA CYS A 44 26.32 -10.32 1.36
C CYS A 44 27.57 -9.64 1.92
N GLU A 45 28.12 -10.11 3.04
CA GLU A 45 29.36 -9.60 3.63
C GLU A 45 30.56 -9.83 2.71
N ALA A 46 30.65 -11.01 2.10
CA ALA A 46 31.69 -11.32 1.12
C ALA A 46 31.60 -10.37 -0.09
N TYR A 47 30.39 -10.10 -0.56
CA TYR A 47 30.16 -9.18 -1.66
C TYR A 47 30.54 -7.74 -1.27
N ILE A 48 30.12 -7.23 -0.12
CA ILE A 48 30.51 -5.89 0.37
C ILE A 48 32.04 -5.79 0.50
N ARG A 49 32.70 -6.83 1.02
CA ARG A 49 34.18 -6.87 1.11
C ARG A 49 34.86 -6.76 -0.26
N SER A 50 34.30 -7.38 -1.30
CA SER A 50 34.84 -7.28 -2.65
C SER A 50 34.71 -5.88 -3.24
N GLN A 51 33.76 -5.08 -2.77
CA GLN A 51 33.51 -3.71 -3.22
C GLN A 51 34.16 -2.62 -2.36
N ARG A 52 35.03 -3.00 -1.43
CA ARG A 52 35.75 -2.01 -0.58
C ARG A 52 36.49 -0.95 -1.36
N HIS A 53 36.96 -1.26 -2.56
CA HIS A 53 37.62 -0.31 -3.44
C HIS A 53 36.70 0.83 -3.91
N GLU A 54 35.37 0.66 -3.86
CA GLU A 54 34.34 1.66 -4.11
C GLU A 54 33.89 2.42 -2.84
N GLY A 55 34.53 2.16 -1.70
CA GLY A 55 34.22 2.81 -0.42
C GLY A 55 33.08 2.18 0.35
N TRP A 56 32.70 0.93 0.04
CA TRP A 56 31.63 0.23 0.78
C TRP A 56 32.10 -0.20 2.17
N GLU A 57 31.29 0.15 3.18
CA GLU A 57 31.54 -0.14 4.58
C GLU A 57 30.32 -0.81 5.22
N LEU A 58 30.50 -1.99 5.77
CA LEU A 58 29.42 -2.75 6.42
C LEU A 58 29.01 -2.09 7.73
N LEU A 59 27.73 -1.83 7.90
CA LEU A 59 27.16 -1.42 9.19
C LEU A 59 27.07 -2.61 10.16
N PRO A 60 27.32 -2.39 11.46
CA PRO A 60 27.23 -3.45 12.46
C PRO A 60 25.81 -3.92 12.75
N THR A 61 24.80 -3.10 12.41
CA THR A 61 23.40 -3.38 12.67
C THR A 61 22.91 -4.56 11.85
N PHE A 62 22.19 -5.48 12.50
CA PHE A 62 21.61 -6.66 11.88
C PHE A 62 20.13 -6.45 11.57
N TYR A 63 19.74 -6.61 10.30
CA TYR A 63 18.34 -6.54 9.85
C TYR A 63 17.92 -7.92 9.32
N GLY A 64 17.35 -8.74 10.20
CA GLY A 64 16.95 -10.10 9.86
C GLY A 64 15.54 -10.43 10.32
N ASP A 65 14.67 -10.83 9.38
CA ASP A 65 13.29 -11.28 9.65
C ASP A 65 13.20 -12.82 9.46
N GLY A 66 13.30 -13.56 10.56
CA GLY A 66 13.12 -15.01 10.59
C GLY A 66 11.65 -15.39 10.80
N GLY A 67 11.14 -16.40 10.05
CA GLY A 67 9.80 -16.95 10.23
C GLY A 67 8.66 -16.06 9.70
N ILE A 68 8.94 -15.01 8.91
CA ILE A 68 7.94 -14.06 8.42
C ILE A 68 7.83 -14.14 6.88
N SER A 69 6.61 -14.22 6.36
CA SER A 69 6.35 -14.26 4.92
C SER A 69 6.82 -13.00 4.20
N GLY A 70 7.33 -13.15 2.97
CA GLY A 70 7.68 -12.03 2.09
C GLY A 70 6.48 -11.28 1.50
N GLY A 71 5.25 -11.74 1.75
CA GLY A 71 4.01 -11.11 1.27
C GLY A 71 3.47 -9.98 2.15
N THR A 72 4.14 -9.64 3.25
CA THR A 72 3.75 -8.50 4.11
C THR A 72 4.91 -7.51 4.27
N LEU A 73 4.59 -6.22 4.37
CA LEU A 73 5.55 -5.16 4.72
C LEU A 73 5.68 -4.96 6.25
N GLU A 74 4.78 -5.55 7.03
CA GLU A 74 4.74 -5.48 8.49
C GLU A 74 5.77 -6.44 9.12
N ARG A 75 7.06 -6.17 8.88
CA ARG A 75 8.20 -6.95 9.35
C ARG A 75 9.10 -6.07 10.22
N PRO A 76 9.43 -6.49 11.46
CA PRO A 76 10.18 -5.66 12.41
C PRO A 76 11.52 -5.15 11.87
N ALA A 77 12.36 -6.07 11.34
CA ALA A 77 13.67 -5.67 10.83
C ALA A 77 13.59 -4.82 9.55
N LEU A 78 12.61 -5.08 8.66
CA LEU A 78 12.39 -4.23 7.49
C LEU A 78 11.94 -2.82 7.91
N ARG A 79 11.06 -2.70 8.90
CA ARG A 79 10.59 -1.40 9.42
C ARG A 79 11.74 -0.61 10.04
N GLN A 80 12.61 -1.27 10.80
CA GLN A 80 13.82 -0.65 11.35
C GLN A 80 14.74 -0.19 10.23
N LEU A 81 15.03 -1.03 9.24
CA LEU A 81 15.85 -0.66 8.08
C LEU A 81 15.30 0.59 7.37
N LEU A 82 14.00 0.64 7.12
CA LEU A 82 13.35 1.79 6.48
C LEU A 82 13.41 3.05 7.35
N ALA A 83 13.35 2.92 8.68
CA ALA A 83 13.54 4.04 9.61
C ALA A 83 14.97 4.57 9.56
N ASP A 84 15.96 3.69 9.57
CA ASP A 84 17.38 4.04 9.53
C ASP A 84 17.80 4.66 8.19
N ILE A 85 17.19 4.23 7.09
CA ILE A 85 17.34 4.87 5.76
C ILE A 85 16.76 6.30 5.80
N LYS A 86 15.54 6.48 6.33
CA LYS A 86 14.93 7.82 6.48
C LYS A 86 15.74 8.74 7.40
N ALA A 87 16.42 8.19 8.40
CA ALA A 87 17.33 8.91 9.26
C ALA A 87 18.69 9.21 8.59
N GLY A 88 18.90 8.80 7.34
CA GLY A 88 20.15 8.97 6.61
C GLY A 88 21.32 8.18 7.17
N GLN A 89 21.07 7.06 7.84
CA GLN A 89 22.11 6.20 8.45
C GLN A 89 22.58 5.09 7.51
N VAL A 90 21.84 4.81 6.44
CA VAL A 90 22.10 3.75 5.46
C VAL A 90 22.15 4.35 4.07
N ASP A 91 23.25 4.12 3.33
CA ASP A 91 23.43 4.61 1.96
C ASP A 91 23.19 3.50 0.92
N LEU A 92 23.32 2.23 1.33
CA LEU A 92 23.18 1.07 0.45
C LEU A 92 22.56 -0.12 1.18
N VAL A 93 21.54 -0.71 0.58
CA VAL A 93 20.93 -1.95 1.07
C VAL A 93 21.37 -3.12 0.21
N VAL A 94 21.93 -4.14 0.83
CA VAL A 94 22.39 -5.37 0.17
C VAL A 94 21.54 -6.54 0.60
N VAL A 95 21.02 -7.30 -0.37
CA VAL A 95 20.27 -8.53 -0.14
C VAL A 95 20.85 -9.69 -0.93
N TYR A 96 20.68 -10.90 -0.46
CA TYR A 96 21.13 -12.09 -1.20
C TYR A 96 20.36 -12.26 -2.52
N LYS A 97 19.01 -12.15 -2.47
CA LYS A 97 18.08 -12.16 -3.63
C LYS A 97 16.98 -11.15 -3.43
N VAL A 98 16.38 -10.64 -4.51
CA VAL A 98 15.26 -9.69 -4.46
C VAL A 98 14.06 -10.27 -3.70
N ASP A 99 13.79 -11.57 -3.81
CA ASP A 99 12.69 -12.25 -3.11
C ASP A 99 12.87 -12.28 -1.57
N ARG A 100 14.09 -12.02 -1.07
CA ARG A 100 14.32 -11.81 0.36
C ARG A 100 13.73 -10.49 0.82
N LEU A 101 13.78 -9.45 -0.03
CA LEU A 101 13.16 -8.18 0.29
C LEU A 101 11.63 -8.27 0.18
N THR A 102 11.10 -8.76 -0.94
CA THR A 102 9.67 -9.02 -1.12
C THR A 102 9.42 -9.96 -2.30
N ARG A 103 8.28 -10.68 -2.27
CA ARG A 103 7.79 -11.51 -3.39
C ARG A 103 6.80 -10.76 -4.30
N SER A 104 6.33 -9.59 -3.87
CA SER A 104 5.40 -8.75 -4.61
C SER A 104 6.14 -7.65 -5.35
N LEU A 105 5.97 -7.56 -6.66
CA LEU A 105 6.55 -6.48 -7.47
C LEU A 105 6.02 -5.11 -7.03
N ALA A 106 4.73 -5.03 -6.66
CA ALA A 106 4.13 -3.80 -6.17
C ALA A 106 4.71 -3.32 -4.84
N ASP A 107 5.07 -4.26 -3.94
CA ASP A 107 5.70 -3.91 -2.66
C ASP A 107 7.19 -3.61 -2.84
N PHE A 108 7.87 -4.30 -3.77
CA PHE A 108 9.23 -3.96 -4.19
C PHE A 108 9.30 -2.51 -4.67
N ALA A 109 8.37 -2.12 -5.55
CA ALA A 109 8.28 -0.75 -6.05
C ALA A 109 8.17 0.28 -4.91
N LYS A 110 7.29 0.04 -3.93
CA LYS A 110 7.11 0.95 -2.77
C LYS A 110 8.37 1.06 -1.91
N ILE A 111 9.05 -0.07 -1.66
CA ILE A 111 10.27 -0.08 -0.83
C ILE A 111 11.38 0.69 -1.54
N VAL A 112 11.59 0.42 -2.83
CA VAL A 112 12.67 1.05 -3.59
C VAL A 112 12.39 2.53 -3.88
N GLU A 113 11.13 2.94 -4.02
CA GLU A 113 10.73 4.35 -4.06
C GLU A 113 11.16 5.09 -2.77
N VAL A 114 11.03 4.44 -1.60
CA VAL A 114 11.56 5.00 -0.34
C VAL A 114 13.08 5.10 -0.39
N PHE A 115 13.78 4.09 -0.92
CA PHE A 115 15.24 4.14 -1.04
C PHE A 115 15.68 5.30 -1.93
N ASP A 116 15.11 5.40 -3.13
CA ASP A 116 15.45 6.43 -4.10
C ASP A 116 15.18 7.84 -3.56
N THR A 117 14.02 8.04 -2.93
CA THR A 117 13.64 9.33 -2.31
C THR A 117 14.64 9.77 -1.21
N GLN A 118 15.24 8.82 -0.51
CA GLN A 118 16.22 9.08 0.54
C GLN A 118 17.68 9.01 0.03
N GLY A 119 17.88 8.79 -1.27
CA GLY A 119 19.21 8.65 -1.88
C GLY A 119 19.94 7.36 -1.53
N ALA A 120 19.24 6.35 -0.98
CA ALA A 120 19.80 5.04 -0.71
C ALA A 120 19.73 4.15 -1.96
N SER A 121 20.80 3.38 -2.20
CA SER A 121 20.87 2.43 -3.32
C SER A 121 20.52 1.01 -2.88
N PHE A 122 20.19 0.14 -3.83
CA PHE A 122 19.83 -1.25 -3.60
C PHE A 122 20.69 -2.20 -4.45
N VAL A 123 21.14 -3.31 -3.86
CA VAL A 123 21.93 -4.34 -4.53
C VAL A 123 21.45 -5.73 -4.16
N SER A 124 21.26 -6.59 -5.17
CA SER A 124 21.04 -8.03 -5.03
C SER A 124 22.28 -8.79 -5.49
N VAL A 125 22.83 -9.62 -4.60
CA VAL A 125 24.11 -10.30 -4.84
C VAL A 125 24.00 -11.33 -5.98
N THR A 126 22.96 -12.16 -6.00
CA THR A 126 22.87 -13.27 -6.96
C THR A 126 22.20 -12.90 -8.29
N GLN A 127 21.44 -11.82 -8.34
CA GLN A 127 20.69 -11.42 -9.53
C GLN A 127 21.36 -10.29 -10.32
N GLN A 128 22.57 -9.88 -9.91
CA GLN A 128 23.33 -8.77 -10.51
C GLN A 128 22.49 -7.48 -10.69
N PHE A 129 21.55 -7.27 -9.77
CA PHE A 129 20.71 -6.08 -9.77
C PHE A 129 21.33 -5.04 -8.84
N ASN A 130 21.79 -3.93 -9.42
CA ASN A 130 22.55 -2.90 -8.71
C ASN A 130 22.07 -1.51 -9.12
N THR A 131 21.38 -0.79 -8.25
CA THR A 131 20.91 0.57 -8.54
C THR A 131 21.99 1.65 -8.39
N THR A 132 23.22 1.29 -8.02
CA THR A 132 24.33 2.24 -7.98
C THR A 132 24.81 2.63 -9.39
N ASP A 133 24.60 1.77 -10.39
CA ASP A 133 24.93 2.01 -11.79
C ASP A 133 23.72 2.47 -12.63
N ALA A 134 23.99 3.01 -13.82
CA ALA A 134 22.96 3.53 -14.71
C ALA A 134 22.03 2.43 -15.27
N MET A 135 22.58 1.23 -15.55
CA MET A 135 21.82 0.10 -16.08
C MET A 135 20.82 -0.43 -15.04
N GLY A 136 21.25 -0.59 -13.78
CA GLY A 136 20.38 -1.02 -12.70
C GLY A 136 19.27 -0.01 -12.40
N ARG A 137 19.54 1.29 -12.45
CA ARG A 137 18.50 2.32 -12.32
C ARG A 137 17.51 2.28 -13.48
N MET A 138 17.97 2.06 -14.72
CA MET A 138 17.09 1.90 -15.87
C MET A 138 16.17 0.67 -15.70
N LEU A 139 16.72 -0.46 -15.28
CA LEU A 139 15.97 -1.68 -15.03
C LEU A 139 14.95 -1.49 -13.90
N LEU A 140 15.33 -0.79 -12.83
CA LEU A 140 14.43 -0.40 -11.75
C LEU A 140 13.24 0.41 -12.30
N ASN A 141 13.47 1.44 -13.09
CA ASN A 141 12.41 2.27 -13.65
C ASN A 141 11.44 1.45 -14.52
N ILE A 142 11.94 0.49 -15.28
CA ILE A 142 11.11 -0.45 -16.05
C ILE A 142 10.22 -1.28 -15.11
N LEU A 143 10.79 -1.84 -14.02
CA LEU A 143 10.04 -2.62 -13.05
C LEU A 143 8.97 -1.78 -12.31
N LEU A 144 9.30 -0.54 -11.95
CA LEU A 144 8.35 0.40 -11.33
C LEU A 144 7.18 0.73 -12.27
N THR A 145 7.47 0.99 -13.53
CA THR A 145 6.45 1.25 -14.56
C THR A 145 5.54 0.04 -14.75
N PHE A 146 6.11 -1.17 -14.78
CA PHE A 146 5.33 -2.40 -14.89
C PHE A 146 4.43 -2.65 -13.66
N ALA A 147 4.95 -2.40 -12.46
CA ALA A 147 4.17 -2.51 -11.21
C ALA A 147 3.02 -1.48 -11.15
N GLN A 148 3.21 -0.29 -11.71
CA GLN A 148 2.14 0.71 -11.85
C GLN A 148 1.08 0.25 -12.84
N PHE A 149 1.48 -0.23 -14.00
CA PHE A 149 0.58 -0.78 -15.02
C PHE A 149 -0.29 -1.92 -14.49
N GLU A 150 0.28 -2.88 -13.75
CA GLU A 150 -0.49 -3.95 -13.10
C GLU A 150 -1.55 -3.41 -12.12
N ARG A 151 -1.22 -2.36 -11.36
CA ARG A 151 -2.18 -1.70 -10.45
C ARG A 151 -3.33 -1.04 -11.22
N GLU A 152 -3.02 -0.36 -12.31
CA GLU A 152 -4.01 0.30 -13.17
C GLU A 152 -4.97 -0.71 -13.81
N LEU A 153 -4.43 -1.80 -14.37
CA LEU A 153 -5.24 -2.90 -14.91
C LEU A 153 -6.14 -3.56 -13.86
N THR A 154 -5.64 -3.73 -12.65
CA THR A 154 -6.44 -4.30 -11.55
C THR A 154 -7.57 -3.34 -11.16
N ALA A 155 -7.30 -2.04 -11.08
CA ALA A 155 -8.30 -1.02 -10.79
C ALA A 155 -9.37 -0.93 -11.89
N GLU A 156 -8.97 -1.08 -13.15
CA GLU A 156 -9.89 -1.13 -14.30
C GLU A 156 -10.80 -2.36 -14.23
N ARG A 157 -10.25 -3.56 -14.04
CA ARG A 157 -11.04 -4.79 -13.87
C ARG A 157 -12.04 -4.69 -12.70
N ILE A 158 -11.64 -4.05 -11.60
CA ILE A 158 -12.55 -3.81 -10.48
C ILE A 158 -13.67 -2.87 -10.88
N ARG A 159 -13.37 -1.75 -11.56
CA ARG A 159 -14.38 -0.80 -12.07
C ARG A 159 -15.37 -1.47 -13.01
N ASP A 160 -14.88 -2.28 -13.95
CA ASP A 160 -15.72 -3.03 -14.90
C ASP A 160 -16.64 -4.03 -14.19
N LYS A 161 -16.10 -4.77 -13.21
CA LYS A 161 -16.89 -5.68 -12.38
C LYS A 161 -17.99 -4.93 -11.61
N PHE A 162 -17.69 -3.74 -11.08
CA PHE A 162 -18.69 -2.89 -10.42
C PHE A 162 -19.75 -2.39 -11.42
N ALA A 163 -19.35 -1.92 -12.59
CA ALA A 163 -20.27 -1.46 -13.63
C ALA A 163 -21.19 -2.58 -14.11
N ALA A 164 -20.63 -3.76 -14.36
CA ALA A 164 -21.42 -4.94 -14.75
C ALA A 164 -22.40 -5.38 -13.65
N SER A 165 -21.99 -5.33 -12.37
CA SER A 165 -22.85 -5.66 -11.24
C SER A 165 -23.98 -4.65 -11.06
N LYS A 166 -23.70 -3.35 -11.24
CA LYS A 166 -24.73 -2.29 -11.24
C LYS A 166 -25.75 -2.48 -12.37
N LYS A 167 -25.31 -2.83 -13.59
CA LYS A 167 -26.21 -3.14 -14.70
C LYS A 167 -27.15 -4.31 -14.40
N LYS A 168 -26.73 -5.27 -13.55
CA LYS A 168 -27.56 -6.38 -13.07
C LYS A 168 -28.47 -6.00 -11.89
N GLY A 169 -28.48 -4.73 -11.46
CA GLY A 169 -29.26 -4.25 -10.31
C GLY A 169 -28.76 -4.76 -8.97
N LEU A 170 -27.48 -5.15 -8.89
CA LEU A 170 -26.89 -5.64 -7.64
C LEU A 170 -26.36 -4.48 -6.77
N TRP A 171 -26.74 -4.48 -5.50
CA TRP A 171 -26.16 -3.60 -4.50
C TRP A 171 -24.75 -4.08 -4.13
N MET A 172 -23.75 -3.28 -4.39
CA MET A 172 -22.36 -3.73 -4.25
C MET A 172 -21.77 -3.45 -2.87
N HIS A 173 -22.03 -2.29 -2.30
CA HIS A 173 -21.49 -1.88 -0.99
C HIS A 173 -22.06 -0.53 -0.56
N GLY A 174 -21.74 -0.17 0.71
CA GLY A 174 -22.16 1.09 1.31
C GLY A 174 -23.34 0.90 2.27
N ILE A 175 -23.72 1.99 2.91
CA ILE A 175 -24.90 2.04 3.75
C ILE A 175 -26.13 2.06 2.83
N CYS A 176 -27.08 1.16 3.07
CA CYS A 176 -28.33 1.13 2.32
C CYS A 176 -29.07 2.46 2.49
N PRO A 177 -29.56 3.08 1.40
CA PRO A 177 -30.35 4.30 1.48
C PRO A 177 -31.60 4.11 2.34
N LEU A 178 -32.06 5.16 3.02
CA LEU A 178 -33.34 5.15 3.72
C LEU A 178 -34.47 4.87 2.72
N GLY A 179 -35.43 4.04 3.10
CA GLY A 179 -36.50 3.58 2.23
C GLY A 179 -36.24 2.25 1.53
N TYR A 180 -35.04 1.68 1.71
CA TYR A 180 -34.68 0.39 1.11
C TYR A 180 -33.99 -0.52 2.12
N ASP A 181 -34.12 -1.83 1.93
CA ASP A 181 -33.34 -2.89 2.58
C ASP A 181 -32.58 -3.70 1.54
N VAL A 182 -31.48 -4.32 1.94
CA VAL A 182 -30.69 -5.19 1.05
C VAL A 182 -31.15 -6.63 1.24
N VAL A 183 -31.82 -7.18 0.25
CA VAL A 183 -32.25 -8.58 0.19
C VAL A 183 -31.60 -9.22 -1.05
N ASP A 184 -30.92 -10.34 -0.89
CA ASP A 184 -30.22 -11.06 -1.96
C ASP A 184 -29.33 -10.16 -2.84
N ARG A 185 -28.62 -9.24 -2.21
CA ARG A 185 -27.75 -8.24 -2.87
C ARG A 185 -28.52 -7.28 -3.81
N ARG A 186 -29.81 -7.10 -3.62
CA ARG A 186 -30.64 -6.13 -4.33
C ARG A 186 -31.32 -5.21 -3.32
N LEU A 187 -31.66 -4.00 -3.77
CA LEU A 187 -32.47 -3.08 -2.98
C LEU A 187 -33.94 -3.49 -3.08
N ALA A 188 -34.54 -3.82 -1.95
CA ALA A 188 -35.97 -4.02 -1.78
C ALA A 188 -36.56 -2.81 -1.07
N VAL A 189 -37.75 -2.39 -1.44
CA VAL A 189 -38.44 -1.24 -0.81
C VAL A 189 -38.85 -1.64 0.62
N ASN A 190 -38.48 -0.78 1.61
CA ASN A 190 -38.98 -0.83 2.98
C ASN A 190 -40.13 0.18 3.08
N ASP A 191 -41.38 -0.28 3.09
CA ASP A 191 -42.55 0.58 2.99
C ASP A 191 -42.64 1.63 4.11
N ALA A 192 -42.28 1.29 5.32
CA ALA A 192 -42.30 2.21 6.45
C ALA A 192 -41.31 3.39 6.29
N GLU A 193 -40.09 3.07 5.88
CA GLU A 193 -39.07 4.09 5.60
C GLU A 193 -39.34 4.83 4.28
N ALA A 194 -39.87 4.15 3.30
CA ALA A 194 -40.19 4.74 1.98
C ALA A 194 -41.28 5.83 2.08
N GLU A 195 -42.28 5.68 2.97
CA GLU A 195 -43.29 6.72 3.19
C GLU A 195 -42.68 7.96 3.86
N GLN A 196 -41.73 7.78 4.77
CA GLN A 196 -40.96 8.89 5.33
C GLN A 196 -40.19 9.64 4.22
N VAL A 197 -39.50 8.93 3.34
CA VAL A 197 -38.75 9.53 2.22
C VAL A 197 -39.70 10.27 1.27
N ARG A 198 -40.80 9.64 0.83
CA ARG A 198 -41.79 10.26 -0.05
C ARG A 198 -42.36 11.56 0.56
N THR A 199 -42.63 11.54 1.86
CA THR A 199 -43.14 12.73 2.56
C THR A 199 -42.08 13.84 2.59
N ILE A 200 -40.81 13.52 2.85
CA ILE A 200 -39.70 14.49 2.79
C ILE A 200 -39.63 15.16 1.41
N PHE A 201 -39.71 14.38 0.32
CA PHE A 201 -39.68 14.94 -1.03
C PHE A 201 -40.92 15.83 -1.31
N ARG A 202 -42.12 15.38 -0.95
CA ARG A 202 -43.36 16.17 -1.10
C ARG A 202 -43.30 17.50 -0.34
N ARG A 203 -42.87 17.43 0.93
CA ARG A 203 -42.73 18.64 1.77
C ARG A 203 -41.64 19.58 1.24
N PHE A 204 -40.57 19.05 0.66
CA PHE A 204 -39.57 19.92 0.05
C PHE A 204 -40.11 20.69 -1.16
N VAL A 205 -40.94 20.05 -2.02
CA VAL A 205 -41.59 20.72 -3.16
C VAL A 205 -42.55 21.81 -2.67
N GLU A 206 -43.33 21.53 -1.61
CA GLU A 206 -44.29 22.49 -1.05
C GLU A 206 -43.63 23.67 -0.33
N LEU A 207 -42.61 23.44 0.42
CA LEU A 207 -42.00 24.44 1.29
C LEU A 207 -40.82 25.22 0.65
N GLY A 208 -40.20 24.68 -0.40
CA GLY A 208 -39.06 25.25 -1.11
C GLY A 208 -37.80 25.46 -0.21
N SER A 209 -37.76 24.84 0.98
CA SER A 209 -36.72 25.09 1.97
C SER A 209 -36.32 23.83 2.72
N ILE A 210 -35.03 23.43 2.57
CA ILE A 210 -34.47 22.28 3.29
C ILE A 210 -34.55 22.48 4.81
N LEU A 211 -34.35 23.71 5.32
CA LEU A 211 -34.38 23.96 6.75
C LEU A 211 -35.78 23.73 7.37
N LYS A 212 -36.84 24.13 6.67
CA LYS A 212 -38.22 23.86 7.12
C LYS A 212 -38.52 22.37 7.11
N VAL A 213 -38.07 21.63 6.09
CA VAL A 213 -38.21 20.17 6.04
C VAL A 213 -37.44 19.49 7.18
N VAL A 214 -36.24 19.94 7.51
CA VAL A 214 -35.48 19.43 8.67
C VAL A 214 -36.23 19.67 9.98
N GLN A 215 -36.82 20.85 10.17
CA GLN A 215 -37.59 21.14 11.37
C GLN A 215 -38.81 20.21 11.51
N GLU A 216 -39.58 20.02 10.43
CA GLU A 216 -40.70 19.05 10.41
C GLU A 216 -40.25 17.61 10.66
N ALA A 217 -39.16 17.17 10.03
CA ALA A 217 -38.64 15.83 10.20
C ALA A 217 -38.20 15.59 11.66
N ARG A 218 -37.57 16.56 12.29
CA ARG A 218 -37.18 16.49 13.71
C ARG A 218 -38.39 16.51 14.65
N ALA A 219 -39.41 17.33 14.37
CA ALA A 219 -40.64 17.36 15.15
C ALA A 219 -41.38 16.03 15.11
N ARG A 220 -41.25 15.27 14.02
CA ARG A 220 -41.81 13.91 13.85
C ARG A 220 -40.88 12.80 14.40
N GLY A 221 -39.69 13.15 14.88
CA GLY A 221 -38.70 12.17 15.38
C GLY A 221 -38.07 11.30 14.27
N TRP A 222 -38.10 11.75 13.02
CA TRP A 222 -37.57 10.98 11.90
C TRP A 222 -36.05 10.94 11.89
N CYS A 223 -35.52 9.73 11.71
CA CYS A 223 -34.10 9.44 11.74
C CYS A 223 -33.59 8.87 10.40
N ASN A 224 -32.31 9.01 10.19
CA ASN A 224 -31.60 8.29 9.15
C ASN A 224 -31.66 6.77 9.39
N LYS A 225 -31.31 5.98 8.38
CA LYS A 225 -31.29 4.52 8.48
C LYS A 225 -30.39 4.01 9.60
N THR A 226 -30.93 3.13 10.41
CA THR A 226 -30.15 2.29 11.33
C THR A 226 -29.45 1.20 10.53
N TRP A 227 -28.19 0.94 10.79
CA TRP A 227 -27.43 -0.09 10.09
C TRP A 227 -26.47 -0.84 11.01
N THR A 228 -26.12 -2.06 10.65
CA THR A 228 -25.21 -2.92 11.43
C THR A 228 -23.88 -3.04 10.68
N THR A 229 -22.77 -2.86 11.37
CA THR A 229 -21.44 -3.06 10.82
C THR A 229 -21.17 -4.55 10.56
N LYS A 230 -20.17 -4.87 9.74
CA LYS A 230 -19.72 -6.26 9.54
C LYS A 230 -19.29 -6.95 10.83
N ALA A 231 -18.85 -6.20 11.84
CA ALA A 231 -18.48 -6.69 13.17
C ALA A 231 -19.69 -6.86 14.11
N GLY A 232 -20.93 -6.71 13.63
CA GLY A 232 -22.15 -6.88 14.44
C GLY A 232 -22.55 -5.65 15.28
N THR A 233 -21.81 -4.54 15.21
CA THR A 233 -22.15 -3.33 15.97
C THR A 233 -23.30 -2.58 15.29
N VAL A 234 -24.41 -2.37 16.02
CA VAL A 234 -25.54 -1.58 15.56
C VAL A 234 -25.21 -0.09 15.66
N ARG A 235 -25.42 0.64 14.58
CA ARG A 235 -25.33 2.10 14.48
C ARG A 235 -26.74 2.66 14.34
N PRO A 236 -27.32 3.27 15.38
CA PRO A 236 -28.66 3.83 15.32
C PRO A 236 -28.71 5.05 14.37
N GLY A 237 -29.84 5.20 13.72
CA GLY A 237 -30.11 6.37 12.90
C GLY A 237 -30.11 7.64 13.76
N LYS A 238 -29.56 8.72 13.21
CA LYS A 238 -29.57 10.06 13.83
C LYS A 238 -30.73 10.88 13.26
N LEU A 239 -31.27 11.82 14.03
CA LEU A 239 -32.25 12.79 13.55
C LEU A 239 -31.70 13.51 12.30
N HIS A 240 -32.60 13.77 11.35
CA HIS A 240 -32.22 14.44 10.12
C HIS A 240 -31.62 15.83 10.38
N ASP A 241 -30.57 16.13 9.65
CA ASP A 241 -29.96 17.45 9.54
C ASP A 241 -29.98 17.96 8.11
N LYS A 242 -29.48 19.18 7.87
CA LYS A 242 -29.44 19.79 6.55
C LYS A 242 -28.68 18.92 5.54
N SER A 243 -27.54 18.36 5.95
CA SER A 243 -26.69 17.53 5.10
C SER A 243 -27.37 16.23 4.71
N SER A 244 -28.07 15.57 5.64
CA SER A 244 -28.78 14.32 5.40
C SER A 244 -29.96 14.49 4.44
N ILE A 245 -30.77 15.54 4.63
CA ILE A 245 -31.90 15.86 3.71
C ILE A 245 -31.35 16.25 2.33
N HIS A 246 -30.32 17.11 2.27
CA HIS A 246 -29.70 17.49 1.01
C HIS A 246 -29.15 16.26 0.26
N GLY A 247 -28.43 15.39 0.95
CA GLY A 247 -27.91 14.14 0.37
C GLY A 247 -29.02 13.24 -0.16
N MET A 248 -30.14 13.10 0.57
CA MET A 248 -31.30 12.33 0.16
C MET A 248 -31.94 12.88 -1.12
N LEU A 249 -32.14 14.21 -1.19
CA LEU A 249 -32.74 14.88 -2.37
C LEU A 249 -31.87 14.76 -3.65
N HIS A 250 -30.56 14.53 -3.51
CA HIS A 250 -29.62 14.37 -4.63
C HIS A 250 -29.28 12.91 -4.92
N CYS A 251 -29.75 11.96 -4.10
CA CYS A 251 -29.49 10.54 -4.30
C CYS A 251 -30.22 10.04 -5.55
N ARG A 252 -29.47 9.43 -6.49
CA ARG A 252 -29.97 8.83 -7.74
C ARG A 252 -29.92 7.31 -7.65
N THR A 253 -30.44 6.75 -6.59
CA THR A 253 -30.46 5.29 -6.40
C THR A 253 -31.61 4.67 -7.15
#